data_66ffc4faa31edc5f6cff84bd6ae59d7a
#
_entry.id   66ffc4faa31edc5f6cff84bd6ae59d7a
#
_cell.length_a   1.000
_cell.length_b   1.000
_cell.length_c   1.000
_cell.angle_alpha   90.00
_cell.angle_beta   90.00
_cell.angle_gamma   90.00
#
_symmetry.space_group_name_H-M   'P 1'
#
loop_
_entity.id
_entity.type
_entity.pdbx_description
1 polymer ?
#
loop_
_entity_poly.entity_id
_entity_poly.type
_entity_poly.pdbx_seq_one_letter_code
_entity_poly.pdbx_strand_id
1 'polypeptide(L)'
;MLHYLHTKKFICKVLTCWMPYKHRIFYRDALYWFTFSDYIRFKRANYHIVSLGSNCLPRGLTTAIKLKPRRFYGEKSCPFDLSTNTDLNKIAHFIKTDFSDYFDNILININTFPHDYEFSYEVFYKRYKNRIQNFQEIMQSEKIIYFIHSNYTQVPQREDIVNLYEVLKTKRHDKPFKLIILTSEYIEGLQDIIQIPYNLKIDDGGCLVYMINEYGKYNNKYTKYCEWMSENLRKIIYKSSADSSKT
;
A
#
# COMPACT_ATOMS: atom_id res chain seq x y z
N MET A 1 -29.86 -0.15 -0.92
CA MET A 1 -28.41 0.12 -1.12
C MET A 1 -27.79 -0.76 -2.21
N LEU A 2 -27.98 -2.09 -2.20
CA LEU A 2 -27.46 -3.00 -3.27
C LEU A 2 -27.97 -2.65 -4.67
N HIS A 3 -29.25 -2.34 -4.82
CA HIS A 3 -29.85 -1.99 -6.13
C HIS A 3 -29.23 -0.72 -6.73
N TYR A 4 -28.98 0.30 -5.90
CA TYR A 4 -28.29 1.54 -6.31
C TYR A 4 -26.86 1.29 -6.80
N LEU A 5 -26.12 0.41 -6.14
CA LEU A 5 -24.76 0.05 -6.54
C LEU A 5 -24.71 -0.70 -7.88
N HIS A 6 -25.67 -1.60 -8.13
CA HIS A 6 -25.80 -2.29 -9.41
C HIS A 6 -26.16 -1.34 -10.56
N THR A 7 -27.09 -0.42 -10.34
CA THR A 7 -27.49 0.59 -11.32
C THR A 7 -26.32 1.52 -11.65
N LYS A 8 -25.61 2.02 -10.65
CA LYS A 8 -24.42 2.86 -10.84
C LYS A 8 -23.33 2.13 -11.63
N LYS A 9 -23.09 0.85 -11.34
CA LYS A 9 -22.10 0.02 -12.04
C LYS A 9 -22.49 -0.21 -13.51
N PHE A 10 -23.76 -0.41 -13.79
CA PHE A 10 -24.28 -0.52 -15.15
C PHE A 10 -24.12 0.78 -15.93
N ILE A 11 -24.52 1.92 -15.38
CA ILE A 11 -24.37 3.24 -15.99
C ILE A 11 -22.89 3.53 -16.32
N CYS A 12 -21.96 3.25 -15.39
CA CYS A 12 -20.54 3.43 -15.64
C CYS A 12 -20.01 2.55 -16.78
N LYS A 13 -20.53 1.32 -16.92
CA LYS A 13 -20.18 0.44 -18.05
C LYS A 13 -20.67 1.03 -19.38
N VAL A 14 -21.91 1.49 -19.43
CA VAL A 14 -22.50 2.10 -20.63
C VAL A 14 -21.75 3.36 -21.04
N LEU A 15 -21.49 4.26 -20.09
CA LEU A 15 -20.76 5.52 -20.35
C LEU A 15 -19.31 5.33 -20.82
N THR A 16 -18.71 4.18 -20.55
CA THR A 16 -17.31 3.91 -20.93
C THR A 16 -17.15 2.86 -22.03
N CYS A 17 -18.24 2.30 -22.59
CA CYS A 17 -18.18 1.19 -23.55
C CYS A 17 -17.46 1.56 -24.87
N TRP A 18 -17.53 2.83 -25.29
CA TRP A 18 -16.90 3.37 -26.50
C TRP A 18 -15.40 3.70 -26.33
N MET A 19 -14.89 3.69 -25.09
CA MET A 19 -13.48 4.01 -24.83
C MET A 19 -12.56 2.83 -25.14
N PRO A 20 -11.31 3.05 -25.60
CA PRO A 20 -10.28 2.02 -25.67
C PRO A 20 -10.11 1.30 -24.33
N TYR A 21 -9.88 -0.02 -24.35
CA TYR A 21 -9.85 -0.87 -23.17
C TYR A 21 -8.93 -0.33 -22.04
N LYS A 22 -7.73 0.17 -22.43
CA LYS A 22 -6.75 0.75 -21.45
C LYS A 22 -7.31 1.92 -20.63
N HIS A 23 -8.16 2.73 -21.24
CA HIS A 23 -8.77 3.89 -20.60
C HIS A 23 -10.09 3.55 -19.90
N ARG A 24 -10.83 2.59 -20.45
CA ARG A 24 -12.14 2.17 -19.96
C ARG A 24 -12.13 1.80 -18.47
N ILE A 25 -11.17 1.01 -18.03
CA ILE A 25 -11.07 0.58 -16.62
C ILE A 25 -10.85 1.79 -15.72
N PHE A 26 -9.92 2.68 -16.08
CA PHE A 26 -9.62 3.87 -15.29
C PHE A 26 -10.83 4.79 -15.14
N TYR A 27 -11.50 5.14 -16.25
CA TYR A 27 -12.66 6.04 -16.22
C TYR A 27 -13.87 5.41 -15.54
N ARG A 28 -14.09 4.12 -15.74
CA ARG A 28 -15.15 3.37 -15.05
C ARG A 28 -14.92 3.38 -13.54
N ASP A 29 -13.72 3.12 -13.09
CA ASP A 29 -13.38 3.13 -11.66
C ASP A 29 -13.46 4.55 -11.09
N ALA A 30 -13.03 5.56 -11.84
CA ALA A 30 -13.20 6.95 -11.46
C ALA A 30 -14.67 7.32 -11.29
N LEU A 31 -15.51 7.06 -12.29
CA LEU A 31 -16.95 7.34 -12.22
C LEU A 31 -17.65 6.59 -11.09
N TYR A 32 -17.23 5.37 -10.81
CA TYR A 32 -17.85 4.54 -9.79
C TYR A 32 -17.47 4.96 -8.36
N TRP A 33 -16.16 5.25 -8.14
CA TRP A 33 -15.61 5.47 -6.81
C TRP A 33 -15.35 6.94 -6.46
N PHE A 34 -15.40 7.84 -7.46
CA PHE A 34 -15.13 9.25 -7.21
C PHE A 34 -16.19 9.86 -6.30
N THR A 35 -15.72 10.54 -5.26
CA THR A 35 -16.53 11.44 -4.44
C THR A 35 -15.76 12.73 -4.21
N PHE A 36 -16.45 13.86 -4.24
CA PHE A 36 -15.83 15.18 -4.04
C PHE A 36 -15.28 15.33 -2.62
N SER A 37 -15.93 14.74 -1.64
CA SER A 37 -15.46 14.70 -0.24
C SER A 37 -14.13 13.99 -0.10
N ASP A 38 -13.96 12.81 -0.76
CA ASP A 38 -12.69 12.08 -0.76
C ASP A 38 -11.59 12.87 -1.48
N TYR A 39 -11.91 13.54 -2.59
CA TYR A 39 -10.96 14.39 -3.29
C TYR A 39 -10.42 15.52 -2.40
N ILE A 40 -11.31 16.26 -1.70
CA ILE A 40 -10.88 17.31 -0.78
C ILE A 40 -10.06 16.74 0.37
N ARG A 41 -10.51 15.64 0.95
CA ARG A 41 -9.80 14.96 2.05
C ARG A 41 -8.38 14.58 1.65
N PHE A 42 -8.19 13.94 0.49
CA PHE A 42 -6.86 13.56 0.02
C PHE A 42 -5.98 14.75 -0.34
N LYS A 43 -6.56 15.82 -0.89
CA LYS A 43 -5.81 17.07 -1.12
C LYS A 43 -5.31 17.73 0.16
N ARG A 44 -6.10 17.65 1.24
CA ARG A 44 -5.76 18.22 2.55
C ARG A 44 -4.94 17.29 3.44
N ALA A 45 -4.79 16.04 3.06
CA ALA A 45 -4.03 15.08 3.85
C ALA A 45 -2.57 15.52 4.00
N ASN A 46 -2.13 15.66 5.25
CA ASN A 46 -0.74 16.00 5.59
C ASN A 46 0.11 14.75 5.83
N TYR A 47 -0.17 13.70 5.11
CA TYR A 47 0.58 12.45 5.19
C TYR A 47 0.67 11.73 3.84
N HIS A 48 1.63 10.81 3.75
CA HIS A 48 1.72 9.79 2.71
C HIS A 48 1.64 8.41 3.33
N ILE A 49 1.15 7.44 2.56
CA ILE A 49 1.18 6.02 2.91
C ILE A 49 1.97 5.29 1.85
N VAL A 50 3.01 4.58 2.28
CA VAL A 50 3.90 3.80 1.43
C VAL A 50 3.88 2.35 1.89
N SER A 51 3.51 1.44 1.00
CA SER A 51 3.64 0.01 1.23
C SER A 51 5.09 -0.42 1.02
N LEU A 52 5.62 -1.22 1.93
CA LEU A 52 6.98 -1.78 1.87
C LEU A 52 6.96 -3.28 1.55
N GLY A 53 5.98 -3.73 0.79
CA GLY A 53 5.99 -5.09 0.24
C GLY A 53 5.74 -6.20 1.24
N SER A 54 6.32 -7.29 1.05
CA SER A 54 6.12 -8.71 1.14
C SER A 54 4.82 -9.22 0.54
N ASN A 55 3.80 -8.36 0.41
CA ASN A 55 2.53 -8.68 -0.25
C ASN A 55 1.77 -7.39 -0.58
N CYS A 56 0.66 -7.52 -1.31
CA CYS A 56 -0.17 -6.39 -1.73
C CYS A 56 -1.14 -5.88 -0.64
N LEU A 57 -1.18 -6.55 0.53
CA LEU A 57 -2.14 -6.23 1.60
C LEU A 57 -2.04 -4.78 2.10
N PRO A 58 -0.87 -4.23 2.45
CA PRO A 58 -0.77 -2.86 2.98
C PRO A 58 -1.34 -1.84 2.01
N ARG A 59 -1.02 -1.96 0.71
CA ARG A 59 -1.55 -1.07 -0.31
C ARG A 59 -3.06 -1.22 -0.49
N GLY A 60 -3.50 -2.45 -0.66
CA GLY A 60 -4.91 -2.73 -0.93
C GLY A 60 -5.80 -2.35 0.22
N LEU A 61 -5.42 -2.72 1.45
CA LEU A 61 -6.18 -2.41 2.65
C LEU A 61 -6.29 -0.88 2.84
N THR A 62 -5.18 -0.16 2.80
CA THR A 62 -5.19 1.30 3.01
C THR A 62 -5.97 2.04 1.92
N THR A 63 -5.99 1.53 0.69
CA THR A 63 -6.83 2.06 -0.39
C THR A 63 -8.32 1.74 -0.17
N ALA A 64 -8.63 0.52 0.25
CA ALA A 64 -10.01 0.08 0.52
C ALA A 64 -10.68 0.88 1.64
N ILE A 65 -9.93 1.15 2.72
CA ILE A 65 -10.42 1.96 3.86
C ILE A 65 -10.25 3.47 3.67
N LYS A 66 -9.86 3.88 2.47
CA LYS A 66 -9.74 5.28 2.07
C LYS A 66 -8.69 6.10 2.85
N LEU A 67 -7.64 5.48 3.35
CA LEU A 67 -6.48 6.16 3.92
C LEU A 67 -5.47 6.54 2.83
N LYS A 68 -5.22 5.65 1.86
CA LYS A 68 -4.42 5.93 0.67
C LYS A 68 -5.34 6.33 -0.49
N PRO A 69 -5.03 7.39 -1.26
CA PRO A 69 -5.86 7.77 -2.41
C PRO A 69 -5.85 6.68 -3.48
N ARG A 70 -6.87 6.65 -4.30
CA ARG A 70 -6.88 5.87 -5.56
C ARG A 70 -6.16 6.64 -6.65
N ARG A 71 -5.78 5.94 -7.74
CA ARG A 71 -5.05 6.52 -8.86
C ARG A 71 -5.68 7.79 -9.44
N PHE A 72 -7.00 7.86 -9.53
CA PHE A 72 -7.70 9.03 -10.04
C PHE A 72 -7.76 10.22 -9.07
N TYR A 73 -7.34 10.03 -7.82
CA TYR A 73 -7.09 11.11 -6.85
C TYR A 73 -5.62 11.53 -6.80
N GLY A 74 -4.79 11.05 -7.73
CA GLY A 74 -3.37 11.38 -7.79
C GLY A 74 -2.48 10.49 -6.93
N GLU A 75 -2.89 9.22 -6.69
CA GLU A 75 -2.00 8.27 -6.02
C GLU A 75 -0.68 8.12 -6.78
N LYS A 76 0.41 8.18 -6.03
CA LYS A 76 1.74 7.82 -6.46
C LYS A 76 2.02 6.38 -6.05
N SER A 77 2.06 5.48 -7.03
CA SER A 77 2.46 4.08 -6.77
C SER A 77 3.96 3.99 -6.55
N CYS A 78 4.36 3.22 -5.54
CA CYS A 78 5.76 3.00 -5.15
C CYS A 78 6.27 1.62 -5.59
N PRO A 79 7.59 1.36 -5.58
CA PRO A 79 8.17 0.12 -6.11
C PRO A 79 7.66 -1.15 -5.42
N PHE A 80 7.41 -1.07 -4.11
CA PHE A 80 7.02 -2.22 -3.29
C PHE A 80 5.50 -2.39 -3.14
N ASP A 81 4.68 -1.51 -3.71
CA ASP A 81 3.22 -1.52 -3.54
C ASP A 81 2.55 -2.85 -3.96
N LEU A 82 3.07 -3.52 -4.96
CA LEU A 82 2.51 -4.74 -5.54
C LEU A 82 3.55 -5.88 -5.66
N SER A 83 4.70 -5.74 -5.01
CA SER A 83 5.69 -6.81 -4.94
C SER A 83 5.33 -7.80 -3.83
N THR A 84 5.67 -9.06 -4.06
CA THR A 84 5.52 -10.15 -3.09
C THR A 84 6.88 -10.79 -2.82
N ASN A 85 7.01 -11.50 -1.70
CA ASN A 85 8.23 -12.24 -1.32
C ASN A 85 9.53 -11.38 -1.32
N THR A 86 9.39 -10.08 -1.09
CA THR A 86 10.55 -9.21 -0.92
C THR A 86 10.85 -9.07 0.56
N ASP A 87 12.02 -9.55 1.00
CA ASP A 87 12.44 -9.45 2.40
C ASP A 87 12.82 -8.03 2.79
N LEU A 88 12.84 -7.75 4.11
CA LEU A 88 13.12 -6.42 4.65
C LEU A 88 14.54 -5.95 4.34
N ASN A 89 15.53 -6.85 4.34
CA ASN A 89 16.92 -6.48 4.05
C ASN A 89 17.08 -6.03 2.61
N LYS A 90 16.39 -6.69 1.68
CA LYS A 90 16.40 -6.31 0.27
C LYS A 90 15.71 -4.96 0.05
N ILE A 91 14.60 -4.70 0.76
CA ILE A 91 13.92 -3.40 0.76
C ILE A 91 14.86 -2.31 1.32
N ALA A 92 15.48 -2.57 2.48
CA ALA A 92 16.43 -1.66 3.09
C ALA A 92 17.64 -1.37 2.18
N HIS A 93 18.17 -2.40 1.52
CA HIS A 93 19.26 -2.26 0.55
C HIS A 93 18.89 -1.32 -0.60
N PHE A 94 17.76 -1.56 -1.28
CA PHE A 94 17.32 -0.70 -2.38
C PHE A 94 17.10 0.76 -1.96
N ILE A 95 16.51 0.97 -0.78
CA ILE A 95 16.34 2.33 -0.26
C ILE A 95 17.69 2.97 0.07
N LYS A 96 18.61 2.23 0.68
CA LYS A 96 19.95 2.68 1.04
C LYS A 96 20.75 3.10 -0.19
N THR A 97 20.68 2.33 -1.27
CA THR A 97 21.42 2.55 -2.54
C THR A 97 20.69 3.47 -3.52
N ASP A 98 19.59 4.12 -3.11
CA ASP A 98 18.74 4.94 -3.98
C ASP A 98 18.28 4.20 -5.24
N PHE A 99 18.08 2.88 -5.12
CA PHE A 99 17.66 1.96 -6.18
C PHE A 99 18.66 1.85 -7.36
N SER A 100 19.95 2.15 -7.14
CA SER A 100 20.97 2.15 -8.21
C SER A 100 21.10 0.80 -8.90
N ASP A 101 20.93 -0.29 -8.16
CA ASP A 101 21.07 -1.69 -8.60
C ASP A 101 19.72 -2.45 -8.62
N TYR A 102 18.59 -1.72 -8.57
CA TYR A 102 17.28 -2.34 -8.45
C TYR A 102 16.97 -3.31 -9.59
N PHE A 103 17.25 -2.91 -10.84
CA PHE A 103 16.92 -3.72 -12.02
C PHE A 103 17.89 -4.88 -12.25
N ASP A 104 19.08 -4.82 -11.67
CA ASP A 104 20.08 -5.88 -11.75
C ASP A 104 19.83 -6.99 -10.72
N ASN A 105 19.25 -6.62 -9.58
CA ASN A 105 19.07 -7.52 -8.43
C ASN A 105 17.62 -7.97 -8.21
N ILE A 106 16.70 -7.61 -9.10
CA ILE A 106 15.30 -8.01 -8.96
C ILE A 106 14.92 -9.12 -9.93
N LEU A 107 14.30 -10.17 -9.38
CA LEU A 107 13.79 -11.27 -10.18
C LEU A 107 12.34 -10.97 -10.60
N ILE A 108 12.13 -10.80 -11.92
CA ILE A 108 10.81 -10.52 -12.48
C ILE A 108 10.11 -11.83 -12.79
N ASN A 109 9.25 -12.25 -11.90
CA ASN A 109 8.41 -13.44 -12.08
C ASN A 109 7.08 -13.30 -11.31
N ILE A 110 6.21 -14.28 -11.45
CA ILE A 110 4.90 -14.32 -10.78
C ILE A 110 5.00 -14.27 -9.25
N ASN A 111 6.06 -14.84 -8.67
CA ASN A 111 6.24 -14.88 -7.21
C ASN A 111 6.68 -13.54 -6.63
N THR A 112 7.33 -12.69 -7.43
CA THR A 112 7.82 -11.36 -7.00
C THR A 112 6.89 -10.24 -7.48
N PHE A 113 6.35 -10.36 -8.69
CA PHE A 113 5.51 -9.35 -9.32
C PHE A 113 4.24 -9.96 -9.93
N PRO A 114 3.32 -10.49 -9.14
CA PRO A 114 2.14 -11.22 -9.64
C PRO A 114 1.24 -10.39 -10.56
N HIS A 115 1.33 -9.08 -10.50
CA HIS A 115 0.52 -8.17 -11.32
C HIS A 115 1.27 -7.59 -12.53
N ASP A 116 2.58 -7.76 -12.59
CA ASP A 116 3.42 -7.08 -13.57
C ASP A 116 4.39 -8.03 -14.33
N TYR A 117 4.45 -9.32 -13.97
CA TYR A 117 5.41 -10.28 -14.54
C TYR A 117 5.20 -10.60 -16.03
N GLU A 118 3.97 -10.43 -16.54
CA GLU A 118 3.61 -10.68 -17.94
C GLU A 118 4.04 -9.55 -18.89
N PHE A 119 4.48 -8.41 -18.34
CA PHE A 119 4.93 -7.32 -19.20
C PHE A 119 6.31 -7.60 -19.80
N SER A 120 6.56 -7.07 -21.02
CA SER A 120 7.93 -7.03 -21.53
C SER A 120 8.85 -6.26 -20.56
N TYR A 121 10.14 -6.60 -20.57
CA TYR A 121 11.14 -5.93 -19.72
C TYR A 121 11.10 -4.41 -19.86
N GLU A 122 10.96 -3.89 -21.07
CA GLU A 122 10.89 -2.45 -21.34
C GLU A 122 9.68 -1.79 -20.67
N VAL A 123 8.51 -2.42 -20.72
CA VAL A 123 7.29 -1.93 -20.07
C VAL A 123 7.44 -2.00 -18.56
N PHE A 124 8.00 -3.09 -18.05
CA PHE A 124 8.30 -3.24 -16.62
C PHE A 124 9.29 -2.17 -16.16
N TYR A 125 10.42 -2.02 -16.85
CA TYR A 125 11.46 -1.04 -16.53
C TYR A 125 10.90 0.39 -16.48
N LYS A 126 10.19 0.83 -17.52
CA LYS A 126 9.57 2.16 -17.56
C LYS A 126 8.59 2.38 -16.40
N ARG A 127 7.80 1.38 -16.08
CA ARG A 127 6.82 1.43 -14.98
C ARG A 127 7.51 1.56 -13.62
N TYR A 128 8.52 0.73 -13.37
CA TYR A 128 9.21 0.71 -12.10
C TYR A 128 10.16 1.89 -11.91
N LYS A 129 10.76 2.40 -12.97
CA LYS A 129 11.49 3.67 -12.94
C LYS A 129 10.58 4.82 -12.46
N ASN A 130 9.35 4.91 -12.96
CA ASN A 130 8.39 5.90 -12.49
C ASN A 130 7.96 5.67 -11.03
N ARG A 131 7.82 4.41 -10.59
CA ARG A 131 7.49 4.08 -9.19
C ARG A 131 8.63 4.45 -8.24
N ILE A 132 9.88 4.22 -8.65
CA ILE A 132 11.07 4.63 -7.90
C ILE A 132 11.11 6.15 -7.78
N GLN A 133 10.92 6.86 -8.87
CA GLN A 133 10.84 8.34 -8.85
C GLN A 133 9.74 8.83 -7.90
N ASN A 134 8.54 8.25 -7.96
CA ASN A 134 7.45 8.57 -7.03
C ASN A 134 7.86 8.35 -5.57
N PHE A 135 8.55 7.25 -5.28
CA PHE A 135 9.05 6.96 -3.93
C PHE A 135 10.06 8.01 -3.48
N GLN A 136 11.02 8.36 -4.32
CA GLN A 136 12.04 9.39 -4.03
C GLN A 136 11.39 10.76 -3.78
N GLU A 137 10.40 11.15 -4.60
CA GLU A 137 9.64 12.39 -4.38
C GLU A 137 8.87 12.39 -3.05
N ILE A 138 8.25 11.25 -2.68
CA ILE A 138 7.58 11.10 -1.40
C ILE A 138 8.60 11.19 -0.26
N MET A 139 9.77 10.56 -0.39
CA MET A 139 10.85 10.62 0.61
C MET A 139 11.35 12.05 0.88
N GLN A 140 11.27 12.95 -0.08
CA GLN A 140 11.65 14.36 0.08
C GLN A 140 10.52 15.24 0.65
N SER A 141 9.31 14.74 0.76
CA SER A 141 8.16 15.50 1.25
C SER A 141 8.30 15.87 2.73
N GLU A 142 7.81 17.06 3.11
CA GLU A 142 7.71 17.48 4.53
C GLU A 142 6.55 16.79 5.28
N LYS A 143 5.65 16.14 4.55
CA LYS A 143 4.54 15.41 5.15
C LYS A 143 5.04 14.19 5.91
N ILE A 144 4.31 13.81 6.96
CA ILE A 144 4.57 12.54 7.64
C ILE A 144 4.37 11.36 6.68
N ILE A 145 5.30 10.39 6.70
CA ILE A 145 5.17 9.17 5.92
C ILE A 145 4.88 8.00 6.85
N TYR A 146 3.80 7.27 6.55
CA TYR A 146 3.52 5.98 7.17
C TYR A 146 4.01 4.87 6.23
N PHE A 147 5.12 4.24 6.59
CA PHE A 147 5.61 3.05 5.93
C PHE A 147 4.93 1.83 6.55
N ILE A 148 4.29 1.01 5.73
CA ILE A 148 3.54 -0.15 6.21
C ILE A 148 4.11 -1.41 5.54
N HIS A 149 4.63 -2.30 6.36
CA HIS A 149 5.08 -3.63 5.94
C HIS A 149 4.16 -4.71 6.49
N SER A 150 3.93 -5.74 5.71
CA SER A 150 3.19 -6.92 6.12
C SER A 150 3.84 -8.17 5.55
N ASN A 151 4.16 -9.10 6.42
CA ASN A 151 4.53 -10.45 6.03
C ASN A 151 3.72 -11.44 6.87
N TYR A 152 2.74 -12.10 6.25
CA TYR A 152 1.88 -13.06 6.94
C TYR A 152 2.39 -14.50 6.83
N THR A 153 3.42 -14.75 6.03
CA THR A 153 4.02 -16.08 5.89
C THR A 153 5.14 -16.33 6.90
N GLN A 154 5.80 -15.26 7.34
CA GLN A 154 6.93 -15.34 8.27
C GLN A 154 6.92 -14.13 9.20
N VAL A 155 7.21 -14.34 10.48
CA VAL A 155 7.49 -13.24 11.41
C VAL A 155 8.83 -12.63 11.02
N PRO A 156 8.89 -11.33 10.72
CA PRO A 156 10.15 -10.68 10.40
C PRO A 156 11.12 -10.75 11.57
N GLN A 157 12.41 -10.90 11.28
CA GLN A 157 13.43 -10.84 12.32
C GLN A 157 13.56 -9.40 12.85
N ARG A 158 13.79 -9.28 14.15
CA ARG A 158 13.93 -7.98 14.81
C ARG A 158 15.03 -7.13 14.16
N GLU A 159 16.17 -7.74 13.86
CA GLU A 159 17.35 -7.12 13.26
C GLU A 159 17.04 -6.51 11.89
N ASP A 160 16.24 -7.20 11.08
CA ASP A 160 15.84 -6.75 9.74
C ASP A 160 14.92 -5.52 9.83
N ILE A 161 14.02 -5.53 10.81
CA ILE A 161 13.12 -4.39 11.06
C ILE A 161 13.91 -3.17 11.54
N VAL A 162 14.85 -3.36 12.46
CA VAL A 162 15.72 -2.29 12.97
C VAL A 162 16.60 -1.73 11.84
N ASN A 163 17.20 -2.59 11.03
CA ASN A 163 17.99 -2.18 9.87
C ASN A 163 17.16 -1.31 8.92
N LEU A 164 15.95 -1.75 8.57
CA LEU A 164 15.06 -0.97 7.71
C LEU A 164 14.69 0.39 8.34
N TYR A 165 14.39 0.41 9.64
CA TYR A 165 14.05 1.63 10.37
C TYR A 165 15.21 2.64 10.30
N GLU A 166 16.44 2.22 10.58
CA GLU A 166 17.63 3.09 10.54
C GLU A 166 17.93 3.61 9.12
N VAL A 167 17.73 2.78 8.09
CA VAL A 167 17.84 3.22 6.71
C VAL A 167 16.79 4.28 6.38
N LEU A 168 15.53 4.07 6.77
CA LEU A 168 14.47 5.06 6.57
C LEU A 168 14.75 6.36 7.31
N LYS A 169 15.21 6.28 8.57
CA LYS A 169 15.58 7.43 9.39
C LYS A 169 16.70 8.25 8.73
N THR A 170 17.77 7.60 8.30
CA THR A 170 18.86 8.23 7.59
C THR A 170 18.40 8.93 6.31
N LYS A 171 17.58 8.26 5.50
CA LYS A 171 17.11 8.81 4.22
C LYS A 171 16.06 9.90 4.39
N ARG A 172 15.38 9.97 5.53
CA ARG A 172 14.40 11.02 5.85
C ARG A 172 15.00 12.27 6.45
N HIS A 173 16.26 12.24 6.91
CA HIS A 173 16.95 13.43 7.45
C HIS A 173 16.09 14.21 8.44
N ASP A 174 15.66 13.58 9.54
CA ASP A 174 14.80 14.14 10.60
C ASP A 174 13.35 14.51 10.20
N LYS A 175 12.97 14.37 8.93
CA LYS A 175 11.59 14.55 8.51
C LYS A 175 10.68 13.45 9.09
N PRO A 176 9.44 13.78 9.48
CA PRO A 176 8.59 12.87 10.24
C PRO A 176 8.21 11.61 9.43
N PHE A 177 8.35 10.45 10.06
CA PHE A 177 7.82 9.19 9.55
C PHE A 177 7.43 8.24 10.69
N LYS A 178 6.66 7.21 10.36
CA LYS A 178 6.35 6.06 11.21
C LYS A 178 6.51 4.78 10.41
N LEU A 179 7.17 3.78 11.00
CA LEU A 179 7.21 2.42 10.47
C LEU A 179 6.15 1.59 11.20
N ILE A 180 5.26 0.96 10.44
CA ILE A 180 4.18 0.10 10.94
C ILE A 180 4.42 -1.31 10.41
N ILE A 181 4.56 -2.25 11.31
CA ILE A 181 4.73 -3.67 10.99
C ILE A 181 3.44 -4.41 11.32
N LEU A 182 2.83 -5.00 10.29
CA LEU A 182 1.73 -5.92 10.44
C LEU A 182 2.32 -7.32 10.63
N THR A 183 2.18 -7.88 11.82
CA THR A 183 2.83 -9.13 12.22
C THR A 183 1.84 -10.08 12.87
N SER A 184 2.14 -11.37 12.91
CA SER A 184 1.34 -12.36 13.64
C SER A 184 1.62 -12.36 15.14
N GLU A 185 2.82 -11.91 15.54
CA GLU A 185 3.27 -11.91 16.93
C GLU A 185 3.89 -10.55 17.28
N TYR A 186 3.90 -10.22 18.57
CA TYR A 186 4.60 -9.05 19.06
C TYR A 186 6.11 -9.35 19.14
N ILE A 187 6.93 -8.43 18.65
CA ILE A 187 8.39 -8.54 18.65
C ILE A 187 8.93 -7.56 19.69
N GLU A 188 9.64 -8.05 20.70
CA GLU A 188 10.18 -7.23 21.77
C GLU A 188 11.31 -6.29 21.30
N GLY A 189 11.48 -5.17 22.01
CA GLY A 189 12.59 -4.24 21.79
C GLY A 189 12.45 -3.33 20.57
N LEU A 190 11.25 -3.12 20.03
CA LEU A 190 10.95 -2.22 18.91
C LEU A 190 10.18 -0.97 19.41
N GLN A 191 10.81 -0.12 20.22
CA GLN A 191 10.13 1.00 20.91
C GLN A 191 9.61 2.09 19.96
N ASP A 192 10.34 2.41 18.88
CA ASP A 192 9.99 3.47 17.94
C ASP A 192 9.16 2.97 16.73
N ILE A 193 8.85 1.68 16.72
CA ILE A 193 8.18 1.01 15.62
C ILE A 193 6.80 0.56 16.07
N ILE A 194 5.78 0.93 15.28
CA ILE A 194 4.41 0.57 15.59
C ILE A 194 4.16 -0.86 15.11
N GLN A 195 3.80 -1.73 16.02
CA GLN A 195 3.42 -3.10 15.71
C GLN A 195 1.91 -3.27 15.81
N ILE A 196 1.34 -3.96 14.83
CA ILE A 196 -0.05 -4.38 14.85
C ILE A 196 -0.07 -5.90 14.76
N PRO A 197 -0.02 -6.61 15.90
CA PRO A 197 -0.05 -8.06 15.94
C PRO A 197 -1.44 -8.58 15.57
N TYR A 198 -1.51 -9.66 14.80
CA TYR A 198 -2.76 -10.31 14.43
C TYR A 198 -2.69 -11.83 14.65
N ASN A 199 -3.54 -12.35 15.49
CA ASN A 199 -3.59 -13.76 15.88
C ASN A 199 -4.38 -14.63 14.88
N LEU A 200 -4.30 -14.39 13.59
CA LEU A 200 -4.98 -15.21 12.59
C LEU A 200 -3.94 -15.91 11.71
N LYS A 201 -3.88 -17.25 11.83
CA LYS A 201 -3.26 -18.07 10.80
C LYS A 201 -4.08 -17.91 9.53
N ILE A 202 -3.50 -17.23 8.55
CA ILE A 202 -4.06 -17.12 7.20
C ILE A 202 -3.53 -18.34 6.45
N ASP A 203 -4.30 -19.42 6.46
CA ASP A 203 -3.88 -20.70 5.90
C ASP A 203 -3.81 -20.72 4.37
N ASP A 204 -4.40 -19.73 3.72
CA ASP A 204 -4.41 -19.60 2.27
C ASP A 204 -3.74 -18.32 1.85
N GLY A 205 -2.65 -18.39 1.11
CA GLY A 205 -1.93 -17.26 0.51
C GLY A 205 -2.74 -16.41 -0.47
N GLY A 206 -4.07 -16.42 -0.31
CA GLY A 206 -5.00 -15.61 -1.08
C GLY A 206 -4.85 -14.13 -0.76
N CYS A 207 -4.74 -13.32 -1.78
CA CYS A 207 -4.68 -11.88 -1.68
C CYS A 207 -6.01 -11.35 -1.10
N LEU A 208 -6.05 -11.13 0.20
CA LEU A 208 -7.19 -10.59 0.98
C LEU A 208 -7.90 -9.40 0.29
N VAL A 209 -7.15 -8.64 -0.47
CA VAL A 209 -7.62 -7.44 -1.15
C VAL A 209 -8.54 -7.74 -2.32
N TYR A 210 -8.34 -8.85 -3.01
CA TYR A 210 -9.22 -9.24 -4.12
C TYR A 210 -10.62 -9.61 -3.63
N MET A 211 -10.71 -10.24 -2.48
CA MET A 211 -12.02 -10.59 -1.90
C MET A 211 -12.81 -9.36 -1.42
N ILE A 212 -12.14 -8.28 -1.04
CA ILE A 212 -12.81 -7.04 -0.61
C ILE A 212 -13.49 -6.31 -1.78
N ASN A 213 -12.95 -6.41 -3.00
CA ASN A 213 -13.39 -5.55 -4.12
C ASN A 213 -14.35 -6.22 -5.11
N GLU A 214 -14.32 -7.54 -5.31
CA GLU A 214 -15.08 -8.14 -6.40
C GLU A 214 -16.48 -8.64 -6.02
N TYR A 215 -16.71 -9.11 -4.81
CA TYR A 215 -17.92 -9.85 -4.49
C TYR A 215 -18.80 -9.26 -3.38
N GLY A 216 -18.32 -8.31 -2.59
CA GLY A 216 -19.08 -7.79 -1.44
C GLY A 216 -19.49 -8.87 -0.42
N LYS A 217 -18.98 -10.09 -0.58
CA LYS A 217 -19.22 -11.22 0.29
C LYS A 217 -17.89 -11.65 0.89
N TYR A 218 -17.64 -11.19 2.09
CA TYR A 218 -16.47 -11.60 2.85
C TYR A 218 -16.67 -13.01 3.39
N ASN A 219 -15.61 -13.81 3.35
CA ASN A 219 -15.51 -14.92 4.28
C ASN A 219 -15.43 -14.31 5.70
N ASN A 220 -16.32 -14.72 6.61
CA ASN A 220 -16.45 -14.12 7.96
C ASN A 220 -15.12 -14.01 8.74
N LYS A 221 -14.17 -14.90 8.52
CA LYS A 221 -12.83 -14.91 9.11
C LYS A 221 -12.00 -13.70 8.65
N TYR A 222 -12.05 -13.36 7.36
CA TYR A 222 -11.32 -12.24 6.77
C TYR A 222 -11.96 -10.88 7.04
N THR A 223 -13.28 -10.82 7.19
CA THR A 223 -13.99 -9.57 7.49
C THR A 223 -13.54 -9.01 8.83
N LYS A 224 -13.54 -9.83 9.88
CA LYS A 224 -13.13 -9.42 11.23
C LYS A 224 -11.67 -8.94 11.27
N TYR A 225 -10.78 -9.63 10.55
CA TYR A 225 -9.38 -9.23 10.43
C TYR A 225 -9.24 -7.88 9.72
N CYS A 226 -9.90 -7.68 8.58
CA CYS A 226 -9.85 -6.42 7.85
C CYS A 226 -10.47 -5.26 8.64
N GLU A 227 -11.55 -5.49 9.37
CA GLU A 227 -12.17 -4.50 10.25
C GLU A 227 -11.20 -4.09 11.36
N TRP A 228 -10.63 -5.06 12.06
CA TRP A 228 -9.68 -4.81 13.13
C TRP A 228 -8.41 -4.07 12.67
N MET A 229 -7.80 -4.50 11.54
CA MET A 229 -6.69 -3.79 10.91
C MET A 229 -7.06 -2.36 10.53
N SER A 230 -8.24 -2.20 9.93
CA SER A 230 -8.74 -0.91 9.48
C SER A 230 -8.91 0.07 10.63
N GLU A 231 -9.45 -0.39 11.74
CA GLU A 231 -9.62 0.42 12.95
C GLU A 231 -8.27 0.83 13.55
N ASN A 232 -7.33 -0.10 13.67
CA ASN A 232 -6.00 0.19 14.21
C ASN A 232 -5.23 1.17 13.32
N LEU A 233 -5.21 0.97 12.00
CA LEU A 233 -4.55 1.88 11.07
C LEU A 233 -5.18 3.27 11.10
N ARG A 234 -6.51 3.37 11.16
CA ARG A 234 -7.18 4.68 11.29
C ARG A 234 -6.83 5.37 12.60
N LYS A 235 -6.85 4.66 13.73
CA LYS A 235 -6.48 5.24 15.03
C LYS A 235 -5.05 5.80 14.99
N ILE A 236 -4.09 5.06 14.45
CA ILE A 236 -2.70 5.48 14.36
C ILE A 236 -2.56 6.73 13.46
N ILE A 237 -3.12 6.69 12.25
CA ILE A 237 -2.93 7.76 11.26
C ILE A 237 -3.67 9.03 11.65
N TYR A 238 -4.91 8.94 12.13
CA TYR A 238 -5.69 10.13 12.50
C TYR A 238 -5.27 10.73 13.86
N LYS A 239 -4.85 9.91 14.81
CA LYS A 239 -4.32 10.42 16.09
C LYS A 239 -3.05 11.23 15.88
N SER A 240 -2.11 10.68 15.11
CA SER A 240 -0.85 11.39 14.81
C SER A 240 -1.07 12.68 13.99
N SER A 241 -2.09 12.73 13.12
CA SER A 241 -2.41 13.93 12.35
C SER A 241 -3.07 15.03 13.19
N ALA A 242 -3.79 14.66 14.25
CA ALA A 242 -4.38 15.62 15.21
C ALA A 242 -3.32 16.24 16.12
N ASP A 243 -2.30 15.49 16.51
CA ASP A 243 -1.22 15.98 17.36
C ASP A 243 -0.30 16.96 16.58
N SER A 244 -0.04 16.70 15.29
CA SER A 244 0.77 17.59 14.44
C SER A 244 0.07 18.88 14.02
N SER A 245 -1.22 19.06 14.27
CA SER A 245 -1.95 20.31 14.00
C SER A 245 -1.97 21.28 15.19
N LYS A 246 -1.38 20.88 16.34
CA LYS A 246 -1.33 21.68 17.57
C LYS A 246 0.05 22.30 17.85
N THR A 247 1.03 21.98 17.03
CA THR A 247 2.36 22.60 17.01
C THR A 247 2.49 23.57 15.85
#